data_b717d6f0772f13f46fadfd30df474fd0
#
_entry.id   b717d6f0772f13f46fadfd30df474fd0
#
_cell.length_a   1.000
_cell.length_b   1.000
_cell.length_c   1.000
_cell.angle_alpha   90.00
_cell.angle_beta   90.00
_cell.angle_gamma   90.00
#
_symmetry.space_group_name_H-M   'P 1'
#
loop_
_entity.id
_entity.type
_entity.pdbx_description
1 polymer ?
#
loop_
_entity_poly.entity_id
_entity_poly.type
_entity_poly.pdbx_seq_one_letter_code
_entity_poly.pdbx_strand_id
1 'polypeptide(L)'
;MMREPPAVLARAEGAGLEPSVPAIEVLSAHKTYPNGTTALQPVDLKIQEGEFVTLLGPSGCGKSTLLKMVAGLLEPTDGRLLLWRKPVAQLDEAGKRMAFVFQAPTLMPWASVEANVRLPLDLAGTPRTEADARVADALALVGLAKFAKALPRNLSGGMQMRVSIARSLVVQPHLLLMDEPFGALDEITRHKLDADLLALWQKKKLTVVFVTHSIHEAVFLSNRVVMMAARPGRITEQVVIDEPYPRTPDFMVTPRFAQYAKHLQDSLLRASQENDEEAMP
;
A
#
# COMPACT_ATOMS: atom_id res chain seq x y z
N MET A 1 16.76 -11.59 37.62
CA MET A 1 15.34 -11.17 37.68
C MET A 1 14.94 -10.92 36.22
N MET A 2 14.51 -11.97 35.55
CA MET A 2 14.12 -11.93 34.13
C MET A 2 12.78 -11.23 34.03
N ARG A 3 12.71 -10.11 33.28
CA ARG A 3 11.45 -9.46 32.94
C ARG A 3 10.79 -10.22 31.81
N GLU A 4 9.59 -10.74 32.06
CA GLU A 4 8.74 -11.30 31.02
C GLU A 4 8.48 -10.25 29.92
N PRO A 5 8.48 -10.66 28.63
CA PRO A 5 8.10 -9.77 27.55
C PRO A 5 6.61 -9.43 27.66
N PRO A 6 6.20 -8.20 27.31
CA PRO A 6 4.80 -7.80 27.37
C PRO A 6 3.97 -8.65 26.42
N ALA A 7 2.83 -9.13 26.90
CA ALA A 7 1.85 -9.94 26.19
C ALA A 7 1.11 -9.13 25.11
N VAL A 8 1.77 -8.81 23.99
CA VAL A 8 1.21 -8.10 22.82
C VAL A 8 1.19 -8.98 21.57
N LEU A 9 1.66 -10.21 21.67
CA LEU A 9 1.70 -11.18 20.57
C LEU A 9 0.67 -12.30 20.80
N ALA A 10 -0.62 -11.96 20.93
CA ALA A 10 -1.66 -12.96 20.84
C ALA A 10 -1.93 -13.28 19.37
N ARG A 11 -1.61 -14.51 18.95
CA ARG A 11 -2.18 -15.12 17.75
C ARG A 11 -3.69 -14.98 17.83
N ALA A 12 -4.28 -14.28 16.86
CA ALA A 12 -5.73 -14.24 16.68
C ALA A 12 -6.19 -15.62 16.16
N GLU A 13 -6.40 -16.58 17.07
CA GLU A 13 -7.22 -17.75 16.81
C GLU A 13 -8.59 -17.50 17.44
N GLY A 14 -9.62 -17.43 16.60
CA GLY A 14 -11.00 -17.76 16.96
C GLY A 14 -11.90 -16.65 17.50
N ALA A 15 -12.48 -15.88 16.60
CA ALA A 15 -13.90 -15.50 16.73
C ALA A 15 -14.59 -16.01 15.46
N GLY A 16 -15.63 -16.84 15.63
CA GLY A 16 -16.35 -17.52 14.56
C GLY A 16 -17.14 -16.57 13.66
N LEU A 17 -16.42 -15.92 12.76
CA LEU A 17 -16.95 -15.31 11.55
C LEU A 17 -16.71 -16.31 10.43
N GLU A 18 -17.70 -16.52 9.58
CA GLU A 18 -17.51 -17.25 8.32
C GLU A 18 -16.20 -16.73 7.67
N PRO A 19 -15.32 -17.61 7.15
CA PRO A 19 -14.03 -17.17 6.60
C PRO A 19 -14.31 -16.24 5.44
N SER A 20 -14.17 -14.93 5.67
CA SER A 20 -14.29 -13.91 4.64
C SER A 20 -13.31 -14.24 3.52
N VAL A 21 -13.76 -14.15 2.27
CA VAL A 21 -12.88 -14.38 1.12
C VAL A 21 -11.76 -13.35 1.16
N PRO A 22 -10.48 -13.76 1.23
CA PRO A 22 -9.40 -12.80 1.25
C PRO A 22 -9.36 -12.01 -0.07
N ALA A 23 -9.05 -10.72 0.03
CA ALA A 23 -8.88 -9.88 -1.15
C ALA A 23 -7.62 -10.26 -1.95
N ILE A 24 -6.56 -10.68 -1.24
CA ILE A 24 -5.29 -11.11 -1.85
C ILE A 24 -4.83 -12.40 -1.20
N GLU A 25 -4.44 -13.38 -2.02
CA GLU A 25 -3.72 -14.57 -1.61
C GLU A 25 -2.45 -14.71 -2.46
N VAL A 26 -1.31 -14.66 -1.81
CA VAL A 26 0.00 -14.99 -2.39
C VAL A 26 0.35 -16.38 -1.88
N LEU A 27 0.58 -17.32 -2.80
CA LEU A 27 0.79 -18.73 -2.51
C LEU A 27 2.15 -19.15 -3.05
N SER A 28 3.14 -19.18 -2.17
CA SER A 28 4.54 -19.53 -2.45
C SER A 28 5.11 -18.82 -3.68
N ALA A 29 4.67 -17.58 -3.92
CA ALA A 29 5.09 -16.83 -5.09
C ALA A 29 6.51 -16.28 -4.89
N HIS A 30 7.37 -16.52 -5.89
CA HIS A 30 8.74 -16.00 -5.89
C HIS A 30 9.10 -15.34 -7.21
N LYS A 31 10.18 -14.54 -7.21
CA LYS A 31 10.67 -13.88 -8.41
C LYS A 31 12.18 -13.98 -8.52
N THR A 32 12.63 -14.64 -9.58
CA THR A 32 14.02 -14.59 -10.07
C THR A 32 14.03 -13.96 -11.46
N TYR A 33 14.88 -12.95 -11.65
CA TYR A 33 15.02 -12.28 -12.95
C TYR A 33 15.91 -13.08 -13.89
N PRO A 34 15.86 -12.83 -15.23
CA PRO A 34 16.67 -13.58 -16.20
C PRO A 34 18.19 -13.51 -15.99
N ASN A 35 18.67 -12.49 -15.30
CA ASN A 35 20.09 -12.37 -14.90
C ASN A 35 20.48 -13.22 -13.69
N GLY A 36 19.60 -14.09 -13.19
CA GLY A 36 19.81 -14.95 -12.03
C GLY A 36 19.56 -14.28 -10.68
N THR A 37 19.23 -12.99 -10.64
CA THR A 37 18.95 -12.29 -9.37
C THR A 37 17.61 -12.72 -8.80
N THR A 38 17.62 -13.34 -7.62
CA THR A 38 16.39 -13.63 -6.85
C THR A 38 15.98 -12.39 -6.08
N ALA A 39 14.93 -11.72 -6.58
CA ALA A 39 14.37 -10.53 -5.97
C ALA A 39 13.46 -10.84 -4.78
N LEU A 40 12.77 -11.99 -4.83
CA LEU A 40 11.83 -12.42 -3.80
C LEU A 40 11.87 -13.95 -3.67
N GLN A 41 12.10 -14.43 -2.47
CA GLN A 41 11.93 -15.86 -2.10
C GLN A 41 10.45 -16.24 -2.12
N PRO A 42 10.09 -17.54 -2.05
CA PRO A 42 8.71 -17.96 -1.91
C PRO A 42 8.02 -17.26 -0.73
N VAL A 43 6.94 -16.55 -1.03
CA VAL A 43 6.16 -15.77 -0.06
C VAL A 43 4.75 -16.32 0.01
N ASP A 44 4.26 -16.49 1.25
CA ASP A 44 2.87 -16.76 1.56
C ASP A 44 2.30 -15.54 2.31
N LEU A 45 1.24 -14.92 1.75
CA LEU A 45 0.60 -13.76 2.34
C LEU A 45 -0.89 -13.75 2.00
N LYS A 46 -1.72 -13.53 3.03
CA LYS A 46 -3.16 -13.31 2.87
C LYS A 46 -3.54 -11.94 3.39
N ILE A 47 -4.32 -11.20 2.61
CA ILE A 47 -4.85 -9.89 2.98
C ILE A 47 -6.37 -9.93 2.89
N GLN A 48 -7.04 -9.56 3.98
CA GLN A 48 -8.49 -9.58 4.06
C GLN A 48 -9.12 -8.36 3.37
N GLU A 49 -10.37 -8.50 2.94
CA GLU A 49 -11.10 -7.36 2.38
C GLU A 49 -11.29 -6.27 3.43
N GLY A 50 -11.04 -5.01 3.05
CA GLY A 50 -11.09 -3.85 3.95
C GLY A 50 -9.85 -3.64 4.82
N GLU A 51 -8.85 -4.53 4.76
CA GLU A 51 -7.62 -4.39 5.53
C GLU A 51 -6.69 -3.32 4.95
N PHE A 52 -6.03 -2.54 5.81
CA PHE A 52 -4.92 -1.67 5.43
C PHE A 52 -3.61 -2.37 5.84
N VAL A 53 -2.88 -2.90 4.88
CA VAL A 53 -1.61 -3.60 5.10
C VAL A 53 -0.46 -2.80 4.56
N THR A 54 0.57 -2.60 5.39
CA THR A 54 1.82 -1.97 4.95
C THR A 54 2.93 -3.02 4.78
N LEU A 55 3.60 -2.98 3.62
CA LEU A 55 4.86 -3.68 3.39
C LEU A 55 6.00 -2.74 3.81
N LEU A 56 6.70 -3.09 4.88
CA LEU A 56 7.79 -2.30 5.46
C LEU A 56 9.12 -3.03 5.30
N GLY A 57 10.16 -2.34 4.89
CA GLY A 57 11.50 -2.92 4.77
C GLY A 57 12.47 -2.00 4.05
N PRO A 58 13.77 -2.31 4.06
CA PRO A 58 14.81 -1.52 3.40
C PRO A 58 14.62 -1.48 1.88
N SER A 59 15.31 -0.55 1.22
CA SER A 59 15.32 -0.48 -0.24
C SER A 59 15.88 -1.77 -0.84
N GLY A 60 15.25 -2.26 -1.92
CA GLY A 60 15.69 -3.48 -2.60
C GLY A 60 15.24 -4.80 -1.95
N CYS A 61 14.42 -4.79 -0.88
CA CYS A 61 13.90 -6.02 -0.27
C CYS A 61 12.69 -6.65 -0.99
N GLY A 62 12.37 -6.23 -2.20
CA GLY A 62 11.32 -6.87 -3.00
C GLY A 62 9.89 -6.34 -2.80
N LYS A 63 9.64 -5.29 -2.00
CA LYS A 63 8.30 -4.70 -1.77
C LYS A 63 7.58 -4.34 -3.06
N SER A 64 8.22 -3.51 -3.90
CA SER A 64 7.67 -3.11 -5.21
C SER A 64 7.54 -4.29 -6.17
N THR A 65 8.41 -5.30 -6.07
CA THR A 65 8.31 -6.54 -6.84
C THR A 65 7.05 -7.30 -6.46
N LEU A 66 6.82 -7.53 -5.15
CA LEU A 66 5.61 -8.18 -4.65
C LEU A 66 4.36 -7.38 -5.03
N LEU A 67 4.39 -6.05 -4.85
CA LEU A 67 3.25 -5.19 -5.20
C LEU A 67 2.90 -5.26 -6.69
N LYS A 68 3.92 -5.24 -7.58
CA LYS A 68 3.73 -5.38 -9.04
C LYS A 68 3.22 -6.76 -9.43
N MET A 69 3.63 -7.82 -8.72
CA MET A 69 3.08 -9.17 -8.94
C MET A 69 1.60 -9.21 -8.55
N VAL A 70 1.22 -8.64 -7.41
CA VAL A 70 -0.20 -8.51 -6.99
C VAL A 70 -1.01 -7.72 -8.02
N ALA A 71 -0.41 -6.69 -8.63
CA ALA A 71 -1.06 -5.89 -9.67
C ALA A 71 -1.18 -6.59 -11.02
N GLY A 72 -0.55 -7.77 -11.21
CA GLY A 72 -0.45 -8.42 -12.52
C GLY A 72 0.47 -7.69 -13.50
N LEU A 73 1.27 -6.73 -13.02
CA LEU A 73 2.25 -6.00 -13.84
C LEU A 73 3.57 -6.76 -13.98
N LEU A 74 3.76 -7.79 -13.18
CA LEU A 74 4.93 -8.66 -13.17
C LEU A 74 4.48 -10.09 -12.86
N GLU A 75 4.82 -11.03 -13.72
CA GLU A 75 4.54 -12.44 -13.45
C GLU A 75 5.53 -13.00 -12.43
N PRO A 76 5.10 -13.82 -11.46
CA PRO A 76 6.00 -14.59 -10.61
C PRO A 76 6.79 -15.58 -11.46
N THR A 77 7.95 -16.02 -10.98
CA THR A 77 8.71 -17.11 -11.61
C THR A 77 8.02 -18.45 -11.35
N ASP A 78 7.47 -18.62 -10.14
CA ASP A 78 6.62 -19.73 -9.77
C ASP A 78 5.73 -19.31 -8.58
N GLY A 79 4.78 -20.16 -8.18
CA GLY A 79 3.74 -19.85 -7.22
C GLY A 79 2.51 -19.21 -7.85
N ARG A 80 1.57 -18.73 -7.05
CA ARG A 80 0.31 -18.17 -7.52
C ARG A 80 -0.08 -16.93 -6.74
N LEU A 81 -0.77 -16.02 -7.45
CA LEU A 81 -1.44 -14.87 -6.85
C LEU A 81 -2.91 -14.89 -7.25
N LEU A 82 -3.76 -14.77 -6.24
CA LEU A 82 -5.21 -14.72 -6.44
C LEU A 82 -5.76 -13.44 -5.80
N LEU A 83 -6.68 -12.80 -6.51
CA LEU A 83 -7.49 -11.70 -6.00
C LEU A 83 -8.93 -12.19 -5.90
N TRP A 84 -9.50 -12.15 -4.69
CA TRP A 84 -10.82 -12.73 -4.40
C TRP A 84 -10.97 -14.16 -4.97
N ARG A 85 -9.94 -15.00 -4.74
CA ARG A 85 -9.81 -16.40 -5.21
C ARG A 85 -9.78 -16.57 -6.74
N LYS A 86 -9.62 -15.49 -7.52
CA LYS A 86 -9.46 -15.53 -8.97
C LYS A 86 -8.08 -15.07 -9.40
N PRO A 87 -7.53 -15.58 -10.50
CA PRO A 87 -6.33 -15.00 -11.11
C PRO A 87 -6.53 -13.51 -11.40
N VAL A 88 -5.45 -12.72 -11.33
CA VAL A 88 -5.51 -11.26 -11.56
C VAL A 88 -6.17 -10.91 -12.91
N ALA A 89 -5.89 -11.70 -13.96
CA ALA A 89 -6.48 -11.51 -15.29
C ALA A 89 -8.02 -11.67 -15.34
N GLN A 90 -8.62 -12.25 -14.30
CA GLN A 90 -10.09 -12.48 -14.18
C GLN A 90 -10.74 -11.58 -13.12
N LEU A 91 -10.07 -10.50 -12.72
CA LEU A 91 -10.56 -9.61 -11.66
C LEU A 91 -11.93 -8.99 -12.01
N ASP A 92 -12.15 -8.62 -13.27
CA ASP A 92 -13.41 -8.07 -13.76
C ASP A 92 -14.57 -9.06 -13.61
N GLU A 93 -14.32 -10.36 -13.77
CA GLU A 93 -15.34 -11.41 -13.56
C GLU A 93 -15.76 -11.51 -12.08
N ALA A 94 -14.91 -11.05 -11.15
CA ALA A 94 -15.27 -10.95 -9.74
C ALA A 94 -16.06 -9.67 -9.42
N GLY A 95 -16.31 -8.79 -10.40
CA GLY A 95 -16.93 -7.48 -10.21
C GLY A 95 -16.07 -6.54 -9.36
N LYS A 96 -14.77 -6.81 -9.25
CA LYS A 96 -13.82 -6.04 -8.43
C LYS A 96 -12.95 -5.17 -9.32
N ARG A 97 -12.49 -4.04 -8.79
CA ARG A 97 -11.59 -3.10 -9.46
C ARG A 97 -10.38 -2.85 -8.60
N MET A 98 -9.23 -2.76 -9.24
CA MET A 98 -7.96 -2.45 -8.62
C MET A 98 -7.40 -1.15 -9.22
N ALA A 99 -6.71 -0.38 -8.40
CA ALA A 99 -5.94 0.78 -8.86
C ALA A 99 -4.53 0.75 -8.27
N PHE A 100 -3.58 1.32 -9.01
CA PHE A 100 -2.18 1.39 -8.64
C PHE A 100 -1.72 2.84 -8.59
N VAL A 101 -1.07 3.24 -7.49
CA VAL A 101 -0.40 4.53 -7.32
C VAL A 101 1.10 4.27 -7.32
N PHE A 102 1.80 4.80 -8.32
CA PHE A 102 3.25 4.67 -8.44
C PHE A 102 3.98 5.67 -7.54
N GLN A 103 5.23 5.42 -7.25
CA GLN A 103 6.13 6.31 -6.50
C GLN A 103 6.27 7.69 -7.16
N ALA A 104 6.36 7.74 -8.49
CA ALA A 104 6.21 8.97 -9.24
C ALA A 104 4.74 9.21 -9.61
N PRO A 105 4.23 10.45 -9.60
CA PRO A 105 2.82 10.75 -9.93
C PRO A 105 2.39 10.32 -11.33
N THR A 106 3.33 10.15 -12.28
CA THR A 106 3.11 9.69 -13.66
C THR A 106 1.97 10.44 -14.37
N LEU A 107 1.89 11.75 -14.16
CA LEU A 107 0.88 12.59 -14.81
C LEU A 107 1.28 12.92 -16.25
N MET A 108 0.28 13.00 -17.13
CA MET A 108 0.47 13.54 -18.48
C MET A 108 0.78 15.04 -18.40
N PRO A 109 2.01 15.49 -18.73
CA PRO A 109 2.43 16.88 -18.49
C PRO A 109 1.70 17.91 -19.34
N TRP A 110 1.11 17.50 -20.46
CA TRP A 110 0.33 18.34 -21.39
C TRP A 110 -1.15 18.39 -21.05
N ALA A 111 -1.65 17.53 -20.17
CA ALA A 111 -3.05 17.44 -19.81
C ALA A 111 -3.33 18.17 -18.49
N SER A 112 -4.52 18.79 -18.38
CA SER A 112 -4.96 19.38 -17.12
C SER A 112 -5.12 18.36 -16.00
N VAL A 113 -5.23 18.83 -14.78
CA VAL A 113 -5.50 17.99 -13.59
C VAL A 113 -6.76 17.15 -13.79
N GLU A 114 -7.86 17.78 -14.21
CA GLU A 114 -9.12 17.04 -14.47
C GLU A 114 -8.97 16.00 -15.59
N ALA A 115 -8.23 16.32 -16.66
CA ALA A 115 -7.99 15.38 -17.76
C ALA A 115 -7.13 14.21 -17.30
N ASN A 116 -6.12 14.43 -16.45
CA ASN A 116 -5.34 13.35 -15.84
C ASN A 116 -6.20 12.44 -14.98
N VAL A 117 -7.09 12.99 -14.15
CA VAL A 117 -7.99 12.19 -13.29
C VAL A 117 -9.03 11.47 -14.14
N ARG A 118 -9.51 12.07 -15.21
CA ARG A 118 -10.53 11.52 -16.11
C ARG A 118 -10.05 10.33 -16.93
N LEU A 119 -8.75 10.28 -17.25
CA LEU A 119 -8.18 9.32 -18.19
C LEU A 119 -8.70 7.87 -18.03
N PRO A 120 -8.74 7.27 -16.82
CA PRO A 120 -9.24 5.89 -16.68
C PRO A 120 -10.72 5.73 -17.06
N LEU A 121 -11.53 6.76 -16.87
CA LEU A 121 -12.96 6.75 -17.23
C LEU A 121 -13.14 6.88 -18.74
N ASP A 122 -12.34 7.71 -19.39
CA ASP A 122 -12.35 7.86 -20.86
C ASP A 122 -11.94 6.54 -21.54
N LEU A 123 -10.90 5.87 -21.00
CA LEU A 123 -10.47 4.55 -21.48
C LEU A 123 -11.53 3.45 -21.28
N ALA A 124 -12.33 3.55 -20.20
CA ALA A 124 -13.43 2.65 -19.92
C ALA A 124 -14.73 2.98 -20.69
N GLY A 125 -14.72 4.05 -21.52
CA GLY A 125 -15.91 4.47 -22.27
C GLY A 125 -17.04 5.02 -21.39
N THR A 126 -16.72 5.52 -20.18
CA THR A 126 -17.73 6.05 -19.26
C THR A 126 -18.42 7.30 -19.86
N PRO A 127 -19.77 7.38 -19.82
CA PRO A 127 -20.49 8.53 -20.34
C PRO A 127 -19.99 9.85 -19.73
N ARG A 128 -19.89 10.90 -20.55
CA ARG A 128 -19.26 12.16 -20.18
C ARG A 128 -19.84 12.77 -18.90
N THR A 129 -21.16 12.81 -18.78
CA THR A 129 -21.85 13.38 -17.63
C THR A 129 -21.51 12.66 -16.32
N GLU A 130 -21.43 11.32 -16.36
CA GLU A 130 -21.02 10.50 -15.23
C GLU A 130 -19.54 10.69 -14.89
N ALA A 131 -18.68 10.71 -15.91
CA ALA A 131 -17.26 10.94 -15.74
C ALA A 131 -16.97 12.32 -15.14
N ASP A 132 -17.66 13.39 -15.59
CA ASP A 132 -17.52 14.75 -15.05
C ASP A 132 -17.87 14.78 -13.55
N ALA A 133 -18.96 14.14 -13.14
CA ALA A 133 -19.34 14.07 -11.73
C ALA A 133 -18.30 13.32 -10.89
N ARG A 134 -17.84 12.15 -11.35
CA ARG A 134 -16.82 11.35 -10.64
C ARG A 134 -15.48 12.08 -10.50
N VAL A 135 -15.07 12.81 -11.55
CA VAL A 135 -13.83 13.62 -11.53
C VAL A 135 -13.96 14.76 -10.52
N ALA A 136 -15.10 15.48 -10.51
CA ALA A 136 -15.34 16.53 -9.54
C ALA A 136 -15.27 16.02 -8.10
N ASP A 137 -15.93 14.88 -7.82
CA ASP A 137 -15.90 14.22 -6.51
C ASP A 137 -14.49 13.79 -6.10
N ALA A 138 -13.74 13.18 -7.03
CA ALA A 138 -12.37 12.75 -6.77
C ALA A 138 -11.44 13.91 -6.47
N LEU A 139 -11.56 15.02 -7.20
CA LEU A 139 -10.78 16.24 -6.97
C LEU A 139 -11.16 16.95 -5.66
N ALA A 140 -12.44 16.95 -5.31
CA ALA A 140 -12.91 17.49 -4.02
C ALA A 140 -12.32 16.68 -2.86
N LEU A 141 -12.31 15.35 -2.99
CA LEU A 141 -11.82 14.42 -1.97
C LEU A 141 -10.34 14.65 -1.62
N VAL A 142 -9.50 14.97 -2.62
CA VAL A 142 -8.07 15.26 -2.43
C VAL A 142 -7.77 16.75 -2.25
N GLY A 143 -8.80 17.62 -2.17
CA GLY A 143 -8.67 19.06 -1.95
C GLY A 143 -8.12 19.85 -3.14
N LEU A 144 -8.29 19.34 -4.38
CA LEU A 144 -7.75 19.95 -5.60
C LEU A 144 -8.82 20.48 -6.56
N ALA A 145 -10.07 20.63 -6.14
CA ALA A 145 -11.15 21.11 -7.01
C ALA A 145 -10.82 22.46 -7.70
N LYS A 146 -10.17 23.39 -6.98
CA LYS A 146 -9.76 24.71 -7.51
C LYS A 146 -8.65 24.63 -8.57
N PHE A 147 -7.94 23.52 -8.66
CA PHE A 147 -6.82 23.31 -9.57
C PHE A 147 -7.18 22.44 -10.77
N ALA A 148 -8.47 22.12 -10.99
CA ALA A 148 -8.93 21.23 -12.05
C ALA A 148 -8.37 21.57 -13.45
N LYS A 149 -8.27 22.85 -13.78
CA LYS A 149 -7.75 23.35 -15.07
C LYS A 149 -6.23 23.55 -15.11
N ALA A 150 -5.53 23.44 -13.99
CA ALA A 150 -4.08 23.62 -13.94
C ALA A 150 -3.35 22.49 -14.66
N LEU A 151 -2.12 22.76 -15.14
CA LEU A 151 -1.21 21.76 -15.67
C LEU A 151 -0.32 21.21 -14.54
N PRO A 152 0.18 19.97 -14.64
CA PRO A 152 1.05 19.37 -13.61
C PRO A 152 2.24 20.25 -13.22
N ARG A 153 2.88 20.93 -14.17
CA ARG A 153 4.01 21.83 -13.93
C ARG A 153 3.70 23.03 -12.99
N ASN A 154 2.44 23.35 -12.81
CA ASN A 154 1.97 24.44 -11.93
C ASN A 154 1.61 23.94 -10.53
N LEU A 155 1.88 22.67 -10.22
CA LEU A 155 1.57 22.02 -8.95
C LEU A 155 2.85 21.65 -8.19
N SER A 156 2.80 21.69 -6.87
CA SER A 156 3.85 21.09 -6.04
C SER A 156 3.87 19.56 -6.18
N GLY A 157 4.97 18.91 -5.81
CA GLY A 157 5.08 17.44 -5.86
C GLY A 157 3.97 16.72 -5.07
N GLY A 158 3.62 17.23 -3.89
CA GLY A 158 2.51 16.71 -3.09
C GLY A 158 1.15 16.90 -3.78
N MET A 159 0.91 18.02 -4.45
CA MET A 159 -0.30 18.22 -5.25
C MET A 159 -0.35 17.26 -6.43
N GLN A 160 0.77 17.03 -7.12
CA GLN A 160 0.83 16.06 -8.22
C GLN A 160 0.52 14.65 -7.73
N MET A 161 1.03 14.25 -6.56
CA MET A 161 0.72 12.95 -5.95
C MET A 161 -0.77 12.84 -5.61
N ARG A 162 -1.39 13.90 -5.08
CA ARG A 162 -2.85 13.94 -4.85
C ARG A 162 -3.64 13.76 -6.15
N VAL A 163 -3.19 14.33 -7.27
CA VAL A 163 -3.82 14.09 -8.59
C VAL A 163 -3.71 12.61 -8.97
N SER A 164 -2.55 11.98 -8.76
CA SER A 164 -2.36 10.54 -9.00
C SER A 164 -3.28 9.68 -8.15
N ILE A 165 -3.45 10.03 -6.87
CA ILE A 165 -4.40 9.37 -5.97
C ILE A 165 -5.84 9.57 -6.46
N ALA A 166 -6.24 10.81 -6.83
CA ALA A 166 -7.58 11.08 -7.37
C ALA A 166 -7.85 10.27 -8.64
N ARG A 167 -6.86 10.17 -9.54
CA ARG A 167 -6.93 9.34 -10.76
C ARG A 167 -7.15 7.86 -10.44
N SER A 168 -6.55 7.37 -9.37
CA SER A 168 -6.72 5.99 -8.92
C SER A 168 -8.08 5.75 -8.26
N LEU A 169 -8.63 6.77 -7.59
CA LEU A 169 -9.91 6.67 -6.88
C LEU A 169 -11.14 6.86 -7.76
N VAL A 170 -10.99 7.57 -8.90
CA VAL A 170 -12.10 7.88 -9.80
C VAL A 170 -12.77 6.64 -10.37
N VAL A 171 -12.04 5.52 -10.48
CA VAL A 171 -12.57 4.21 -10.90
C VAL A 171 -13.27 3.46 -9.77
N GLN A 172 -13.33 4.03 -8.56
CA GLN A 172 -13.92 3.41 -7.37
C GLN A 172 -13.35 2.00 -7.12
N PRO A 173 -12.04 1.90 -6.85
CA PRO A 173 -11.40 0.60 -6.67
C PRO A 173 -11.87 -0.08 -5.38
N HIS A 174 -11.80 -1.42 -5.34
CA HIS A 174 -11.94 -2.23 -4.13
C HIS A 174 -10.57 -2.51 -3.50
N LEU A 175 -9.52 -2.51 -4.33
CA LEU A 175 -8.13 -2.70 -3.94
C LEU A 175 -7.28 -1.53 -4.44
N LEU A 176 -6.56 -0.87 -3.52
CA LEU A 176 -5.63 0.20 -3.82
C LEU A 176 -4.21 -0.24 -3.47
N LEU A 177 -3.36 -0.30 -4.47
CA LEU A 177 -1.94 -0.62 -4.34
C LEU A 177 -1.13 0.66 -4.45
N MET A 178 -0.23 0.93 -3.49
CA MET A 178 0.53 2.18 -3.41
C MET A 178 2.01 1.89 -3.17
N ASP A 179 2.86 2.29 -4.12
CA ASP A 179 4.31 2.05 -4.08
C ASP A 179 5.04 3.33 -3.66
N GLU A 180 5.40 3.44 -2.38
CA GLU A 180 6.11 4.60 -1.76
C GLU A 180 5.53 5.97 -2.16
N PRO A 181 4.20 6.19 -2.09
CA PRO A 181 3.57 7.36 -2.71
C PRO A 181 4.00 8.69 -2.08
N PHE A 182 4.48 8.67 -0.83
CA PHE A 182 4.84 9.87 -0.07
C PHE A 182 6.34 10.02 0.17
N GLY A 183 7.17 9.12 -0.37
CA GLY A 183 8.62 9.08 -0.13
C GLY A 183 9.38 10.36 -0.53
N ALA A 184 8.91 11.09 -1.54
CA ALA A 184 9.55 12.32 -2.03
C ALA A 184 8.98 13.61 -1.41
N LEU A 185 8.09 13.52 -0.40
CA LEU A 185 7.43 14.66 0.21
C LEU A 185 8.10 15.09 1.51
N ASP A 186 7.98 16.40 1.82
CA ASP A 186 8.35 16.90 3.14
C ASP A 186 7.44 16.32 4.24
N GLU A 187 7.92 16.32 5.48
CA GLU A 187 7.28 15.65 6.61
C GLU A 187 5.87 16.19 6.91
N ILE A 188 5.68 17.53 6.84
CA ILE A 188 4.39 18.15 7.14
C ILE A 188 3.34 17.75 6.10
N THR A 189 3.72 17.80 4.81
CA THR A 189 2.85 17.39 3.70
C THR A 189 2.53 15.90 3.79
N ARG A 190 3.50 15.07 4.16
CA ARG A 190 3.36 13.63 4.33
C ARG A 190 2.34 13.30 5.41
N HIS A 191 2.49 13.83 6.63
CA HIS A 191 1.54 13.59 7.74
C HIS A 191 0.11 13.98 7.39
N LYS A 192 -0.06 15.09 6.64
CA LYS A 192 -1.37 15.50 6.17
C LYS A 192 -1.97 14.49 5.19
N LEU A 193 -1.16 13.98 4.24
CA LEU A 193 -1.60 12.99 3.27
C LEU A 193 -1.89 11.63 3.91
N ASP A 194 -1.12 11.24 4.93
CA ASP A 194 -1.39 10.05 5.72
C ASP A 194 -2.77 10.13 6.38
N ALA A 195 -3.08 11.24 7.02
CA ALA A 195 -4.38 11.46 7.67
C ALA A 195 -5.53 11.50 6.63
N ASP A 196 -5.32 12.19 5.49
CA ASP A 196 -6.29 12.23 4.39
C ASP A 196 -6.55 10.84 3.79
N LEU A 197 -5.49 10.03 3.60
CA LEU A 197 -5.58 8.66 3.10
C LEU A 197 -6.31 7.74 4.08
N LEU A 198 -6.01 7.86 5.37
CA LEU A 198 -6.65 7.08 6.41
C LEU A 198 -8.15 7.36 6.50
N ALA A 199 -8.55 8.64 6.48
CA ALA A 199 -9.95 9.06 6.46
C ALA A 199 -10.68 8.52 5.21
N LEU A 200 -10.01 8.54 4.06
CA LEU A 200 -10.52 7.99 2.82
C LEU A 200 -10.74 6.49 2.89
N TRP A 201 -9.73 5.73 3.37
CA TRP A 201 -9.81 4.29 3.56
C TRP A 201 -11.02 3.90 4.42
N GLN A 202 -11.19 4.56 5.57
CA GLN A 202 -12.33 4.32 6.46
C GLN A 202 -13.67 4.60 5.77
N LYS A 203 -13.79 5.75 5.08
CA LYS A 203 -15.02 6.17 4.39
C LYS A 203 -15.41 5.24 3.26
N LYS A 204 -14.43 4.74 2.49
CA LYS A 204 -14.66 3.94 1.27
C LYS A 204 -14.56 2.43 1.51
N LYS A 205 -14.14 2.00 2.70
CA LYS A 205 -13.89 0.58 3.05
C LYS A 205 -12.98 -0.12 2.03
N LEU A 206 -11.90 0.57 1.63
CA LEU A 206 -10.93 0.06 0.67
C LEU A 206 -10.10 -1.07 1.28
N THR A 207 -9.65 -2.01 0.46
CA THR A 207 -8.48 -2.81 0.79
C THR A 207 -7.26 -2.06 0.30
N VAL A 208 -6.25 -1.86 1.15
CA VAL A 208 -5.04 -1.09 0.79
C VAL A 208 -3.79 -1.91 1.04
N VAL A 209 -2.91 -1.96 0.05
CA VAL A 209 -1.52 -2.42 0.24
C VAL A 209 -0.60 -1.23 -0.01
N PHE A 210 0.08 -0.81 1.04
CA PHE A 210 0.92 0.37 1.07
C PHE A 210 2.39 -0.02 1.24
N VAL A 211 3.24 0.41 0.34
CA VAL A 211 4.69 0.19 0.44
C VAL A 211 5.34 1.44 0.98
N THR A 212 6.16 1.30 2.00
CA THR A 212 6.97 2.38 2.55
C THR A 212 8.25 1.85 3.19
N HIS A 213 9.20 2.75 3.43
CA HIS A 213 10.35 2.54 4.32
C HIS A 213 10.21 3.33 5.64
N SER A 214 9.10 4.07 5.82
CA SER A 214 8.81 4.85 7.02
C SER A 214 8.08 4.02 8.07
N ILE A 215 8.71 3.82 9.23
CA ILE A 215 8.10 3.16 10.38
C ILE A 215 6.87 3.94 10.87
N HIS A 216 6.94 5.28 10.84
CA HIS A 216 5.84 6.14 11.29
C HIS A 216 4.59 5.96 10.44
N GLU A 217 4.72 5.94 9.10
CA GLU A 217 3.60 5.65 8.19
C GLU A 217 3.03 4.25 8.46
N ALA A 218 3.91 3.24 8.61
CA ALA A 218 3.50 1.87 8.86
C ALA A 218 2.67 1.73 10.14
N VAL A 219 3.08 2.35 11.25
CA VAL A 219 2.33 2.31 12.52
C VAL A 219 1.05 3.12 12.44
N PHE A 220 1.09 4.32 11.83
CA PHE A 220 -0.05 5.22 11.81
C PHE A 220 -1.19 4.71 10.93
N LEU A 221 -0.88 4.17 9.74
CA LEU A 221 -1.87 3.82 8.73
C LEU A 221 -2.47 2.42 8.90
N SER A 222 -1.68 1.44 9.39
CA SER A 222 -1.97 0.03 9.11
C SER A 222 -2.76 -0.69 10.20
N ASN A 223 -3.61 -1.63 9.79
CA ASN A 223 -4.07 -2.71 10.67
C ASN A 223 -2.93 -3.70 10.94
N ARG A 224 -2.12 -3.97 9.91
CA ARG A 224 -1.03 -4.94 9.97
C ARG A 224 0.15 -4.46 9.13
N VAL A 225 1.35 -4.62 9.69
CA VAL A 225 2.62 -4.36 9.03
C VAL A 225 3.28 -5.69 8.69
N VAL A 226 3.60 -5.89 7.42
CA VAL A 226 4.36 -7.02 6.91
C VAL A 226 5.79 -6.58 6.71
N MET A 227 6.69 -7.11 7.51
CA MET A 227 8.10 -6.76 7.50
C MET A 227 8.85 -7.61 6.50
N MET A 228 9.69 -6.97 5.70
CA MET A 228 10.48 -7.63 4.66
C MET A 228 11.96 -7.36 4.83
N ALA A 229 12.79 -8.41 4.73
CA ALA A 229 14.24 -8.33 4.63
C ALA A 229 14.71 -8.38 3.18
N ALA A 230 15.93 -7.91 2.94
CA ALA A 230 16.57 -7.91 1.60
C ALA A 230 17.52 -9.12 1.43
N ARG A 231 17.93 -9.40 0.19
CA ARG A 231 19.05 -10.26 -0.23
C ARG A 231 19.00 -11.72 0.22
N PRO A 232 18.05 -12.50 -0.28
CA PRO A 232 16.92 -12.14 -1.13
C PRO A 232 15.73 -11.63 -0.34
N GLY A 233 14.77 -10.98 -1.05
CA GLY A 233 13.55 -10.48 -0.43
C GLY A 233 12.75 -11.62 0.22
N ARG A 234 12.35 -11.44 1.47
CA ARG A 234 11.52 -12.40 2.23
C ARG A 234 10.68 -11.69 3.28
N ILE A 235 9.56 -12.27 3.65
CA ILE A 235 8.79 -11.81 4.82
C ILE A 235 9.46 -12.36 6.08
N THR A 236 9.75 -11.48 7.04
CA THR A 236 10.37 -11.85 8.33
C THR A 236 9.38 -11.87 9.47
N GLU A 237 8.42 -10.96 9.47
CA GLU A 237 7.46 -10.82 10.55
C GLU A 237 6.17 -10.15 10.06
N GLN A 238 5.05 -10.41 10.74
CA GLN A 238 3.79 -9.70 10.54
C GLN A 238 3.31 -9.18 11.90
N VAL A 239 3.18 -7.86 12.01
CA VAL A 239 2.84 -7.17 13.25
C VAL A 239 1.45 -6.54 13.12
N VAL A 240 0.52 -6.93 14.00
CA VAL A 240 -0.79 -6.31 14.10
C VAL A 240 -0.68 -5.02 14.91
N ILE A 241 -1.20 -3.93 14.38
CA ILE A 241 -1.30 -2.65 15.07
C ILE A 241 -2.70 -2.56 15.68
N ASP A 242 -2.82 -3.05 16.90
CA ASP A 242 -4.07 -3.08 17.66
C ASP A 242 -4.35 -1.71 18.30
N GLU A 243 -4.57 -0.71 17.44
CA GLU A 243 -4.98 0.64 17.81
C GLU A 243 -6.27 0.98 17.08
N PRO A 244 -7.32 1.39 17.78
CA PRO A 244 -8.62 1.67 17.16
C PRO A 244 -8.56 2.87 16.21
N TYR A 245 -9.47 2.88 15.25
CA TYR A 245 -9.71 4.02 14.37
C TYR A 245 -10.92 4.83 14.85
N PRO A 246 -10.99 6.16 14.57
CA PRO A 246 -10.03 6.94 13.79
C PRO A 246 -8.74 7.25 14.57
N ARG A 247 -7.58 7.09 13.92
CA ARG A 247 -6.32 7.54 14.48
C ARG A 247 -6.08 8.99 14.12
N THR A 248 -5.78 9.80 15.14
CA THR A 248 -5.44 11.22 14.99
C THR A 248 -3.94 11.42 15.13
N PRO A 249 -3.40 12.58 14.73
CA PRO A 249 -1.98 12.89 14.95
C PRO A 249 -1.52 12.73 16.42
N ASP A 250 -2.43 12.87 17.39
CA ASP A 250 -2.11 12.66 18.81
C ASP A 250 -1.66 11.24 19.12
N PHE A 251 -2.09 10.26 18.33
CA PHE A 251 -1.61 8.88 18.47
C PHE A 251 -0.10 8.80 18.30
N MET A 252 0.48 9.58 17.38
CA MET A 252 1.91 9.54 17.07
C MET A 252 2.82 9.94 18.26
N VAL A 253 2.26 10.66 19.25
CA VAL A 253 3.01 11.09 20.45
C VAL A 253 2.71 10.23 21.68
N THR A 254 1.97 9.14 21.52
CA THR A 254 1.64 8.23 22.63
C THR A 254 2.78 7.23 22.92
N PRO A 255 2.92 6.76 24.17
CA PRO A 255 3.84 5.67 24.49
C PRO A 255 3.58 4.39 23.67
N ARG A 256 2.31 4.12 23.33
CA ARG A 256 1.91 2.94 22.57
C ARG A 256 2.43 3.01 21.13
N PHE A 257 2.35 4.17 20.49
CA PHE A 257 2.97 4.39 19.19
C PHE A 257 4.48 4.16 19.23
N ALA A 258 5.15 4.74 20.24
CA ALA A 258 6.58 4.57 20.42
C ALA A 258 7.00 3.10 20.63
N GLN A 259 6.17 2.29 21.31
CA GLN A 259 6.40 0.85 21.48
C GLN A 259 6.32 0.10 20.14
N TYR A 260 5.29 0.36 19.33
CA TYR A 260 5.20 -0.23 17.98
C TYR A 260 6.37 0.21 17.11
N ALA A 261 6.68 1.51 17.07
CA ALA A 261 7.79 2.03 16.26
C ALA A 261 9.14 1.40 16.67
N LYS A 262 9.39 1.28 17.98
CA LYS A 262 10.60 0.61 18.49
C LYS A 262 10.64 -0.86 18.08
N HIS A 263 9.54 -1.60 18.23
CA HIS A 263 9.47 -3.01 17.84
C HIS A 263 9.81 -3.20 16.35
N LEU A 264 9.18 -2.42 15.46
CA LEU A 264 9.44 -2.48 14.03
C LEU A 264 10.90 -2.11 13.70
N GLN A 265 11.47 -1.10 14.38
CA GLN A 265 12.86 -0.71 14.23
C GLN A 265 13.82 -1.82 14.64
N ASP A 266 13.61 -2.42 15.82
CA ASP A 266 14.44 -3.51 16.33
C ASP A 266 14.38 -4.74 15.39
N SER A 267 13.21 -5.03 14.81
CA SER A 267 13.03 -6.11 13.83
C SER A 267 13.75 -5.83 12.51
N LEU A 268 13.70 -4.58 12.00
CA LEU A 268 14.45 -4.20 10.80
C LEU A 268 15.97 -4.30 11.01
N LEU A 269 16.45 -3.92 12.18
CA LEU A 269 17.88 -4.00 12.51
C LEU A 269 18.35 -5.47 12.56
N ARG A 270 17.59 -6.35 13.21
CA ARG A 270 17.90 -7.81 13.22
C ARG A 270 17.95 -8.39 11.82
N ALA A 271 16.92 -8.11 10.99
CA ALA A 271 16.88 -8.59 9.62
C ALA A 271 18.04 -8.05 8.74
N SER A 272 18.61 -6.88 9.07
CA SER A 272 19.77 -6.35 8.38
C SER A 272 21.07 -7.04 8.82
N GLN A 273 21.22 -7.37 10.11
CA GLN A 273 22.40 -8.06 10.66
C GLN A 273 22.50 -9.51 10.13
N GLU A 274 21.38 -10.25 10.07
CA GLU A 274 21.31 -11.60 9.48
C GLU A 274 21.80 -11.59 8.03
N ASN A 275 21.45 -10.57 7.24
CA ASN A 275 21.90 -10.45 5.85
C ASN A 275 23.40 -10.17 5.72
N ASP A 276 24.00 -9.45 6.66
CA ASP A 276 25.45 -9.13 6.64
C ASP A 276 26.27 -10.36 7.06
N GLU A 277 25.75 -11.20 7.99
CA GLU A 277 26.39 -12.47 8.40
C GLU A 277 26.34 -13.51 7.27
N GLU A 278 25.22 -13.62 6.54
CA GLU A 278 25.09 -14.54 5.38
C GLU A 278 25.93 -14.07 4.16
N ALA A 279 26.34 -12.81 4.09
CA ALA A 279 27.12 -12.25 2.99
C ALA A 279 28.65 -12.33 3.23
N MET A 280 29.09 -12.75 4.41
CA MET A 280 30.51 -13.00 4.66
C MET A 280 30.92 -14.37 4.11
N PRO A 281 31.98 -14.42 3.28
CA PRO A 281 32.44 -15.66 2.63
C PRO A 281 33.08 -16.61 3.61
#